data_f8a81d3a32e9d1de2b35c19ba677434d
#
_entry.id   f8a81d3a32e9d1de2b35c19ba677434d
#
_cell.length_a   1.000
_cell.length_b   1.000
_cell.length_c   1.000
_cell.angle_alpha   90.00
_cell.angle_beta   90.00
_cell.angle_gamma   90.00
#
_symmetry.space_group_name_H-M   'P 1'
#
loop_
_entity.id
_entity.type
_entity.pdbx_description
1 polymer ?
#
loop_
_entity_poly.entity_id
_entity_poly.type
_entity_poly.pdbx_seq_one_letter_code
_entity_poly.pdbx_strand_id
1 'polypeptide(L)'
;MFFILIIFIFTTLTAVQAQVEEPPPLIEDKNEIVRIETRLVDVPIVVTDKGGKPLLNLKPANFLVYEDGKKQEVAEFSTTTEPFEVALLLDTSGSTRGDLRLIQRAAAGFISSLRSGDRVSIVAFKTAVRDGKSVAVSDVLTTLTDDRTKLNNTLTEVKTSNGTPYYDGLLSIVDKVFGGKPDDKFRGRRAIVALTDGVDSTSDSDFEEVREELEASGVAVYFVQVDTREYFEEELLGDCQTSLRFSTAQIRRYYRIFYPKSNEKVSDFCKLGDFERLDISKSLYQLANSEMQNLAKKSGGKVFPVSSLNEARSAFSEVAAELGTKYSLGYYSTNQKLDGSYRKIRVELKGVPPGAQLRARDGYTAPEN
;
A
#
# COMPACT_ATOMS: atom_id res chain seq x y z
N MET A 1 -23.64 -86.76 76.08
CA MET A 1 -24.16 -86.37 74.77
C MET A 1 -24.59 -84.93 74.83
N PHE A 2 -23.63 -84.02 74.40
CA PHE A 2 -23.80 -82.59 74.54
C PHE A 2 -24.34 -82.01 73.25
N PHE A 3 -25.47 -81.31 73.32
CA PHE A 3 -26.00 -80.48 72.22
C PHE A 3 -25.49 -79.06 72.38
N ILE A 4 -24.72 -78.61 71.42
CA ILE A 4 -24.29 -77.22 71.31
C ILE A 4 -25.31 -76.50 70.45
N LEU A 5 -25.96 -75.49 71.06
CA LEU A 5 -26.89 -74.60 70.39
C LEU A 5 -26.10 -73.39 69.85
N ILE A 6 -26.02 -73.27 68.54
CA ILE A 6 -25.38 -72.09 67.87
C ILE A 6 -26.48 -71.06 67.65
N ILE A 7 -26.35 -69.91 68.27
CA ILE A 7 -27.20 -68.75 68.07
C ILE A 7 -26.60 -67.92 67.00
N PHE A 8 -27.31 -67.76 65.86
CA PHE A 8 -26.97 -66.88 64.79
C PHE A 8 -27.57 -65.48 65.11
N ILE A 9 -26.67 -64.47 65.30
CA ILE A 9 -27.06 -63.05 65.50
C ILE A 9 -27.04 -62.43 64.09
N PHE A 10 -28.24 -62.10 63.58
CA PHE A 10 -28.39 -61.29 62.37
C PHE A 10 -28.24 -59.80 62.70
N THR A 11 -27.15 -59.19 62.32
CA THR A 11 -26.98 -57.75 62.37
C THR A 11 -27.53 -57.13 61.08
N THR A 12 -28.64 -56.41 61.15
CA THR A 12 -29.19 -55.64 60.06
C THR A 12 -28.39 -54.37 59.89
N LEU A 13 -27.66 -54.25 58.78
CA LEU A 13 -26.94 -53.06 58.39
C LEU A 13 -27.94 -52.10 57.70
N THR A 14 -28.35 -51.02 58.35
CA THR A 14 -29.14 -49.94 57.73
C THR A 14 -28.22 -49.07 56.92
N ALA A 15 -28.33 -49.13 55.60
CA ALA A 15 -27.65 -48.24 54.73
C ALA A 15 -28.35 -46.83 54.79
N VAL A 16 -27.63 -45.84 55.29
CA VAL A 16 -28.02 -44.42 55.20
C VAL A 16 -27.70 -44.00 53.79
N GLN A 17 -28.72 -43.79 52.94
CA GLN A 17 -28.60 -43.13 51.65
C GLN A 17 -28.41 -41.61 51.96
N ALA A 18 -27.16 -41.12 51.73
CA ALA A 18 -26.92 -39.69 51.63
C ALA A 18 -27.58 -39.18 50.36
N GLN A 19 -28.56 -38.32 50.48
CA GLN A 19 -29.07 -37.53 49.35
C GLN A 19 -27.93 -36.61 48.92
N VAL A 20 -27.38 -36.85 47.73
CA VAL A 20 -26.50 -35.89 47.05
C VAL A 20 -27.44 -34.81 46.53
N GLU A 21 -27.45 -33.63 47.18
CA GLU A 21 -28.03 -32.44 46.61
C GLU A 21 -27.31 -32.14 45.30
N GLU A 22 -28.02 -32.14 44.15
CA GLU A 22 -27.50 -31.67 42.91
C GLU A 22 -27.06 -30.21 43.08
N PRO A 23 -25.81 -29.84 42.63
CA PRO A 23 -25.41 -28.47 42.65
C PRO A 23 -26.37 -27.62 41.84
N PRO A 24 -26.67 -26.37 42.24
CA PRO A 24 -27.53 -25.50 41.45
C PRO A 24 -26.99 -25.36 40.03
N PRO A 25 -27.87 -25.25 39.01
CA PRO A 25 -27.42 -25.09 37.62
C PRO A 25 -26.48 -23.91 37.55
N LEU A 26 -25.28 -24.10 37.00
CA LEU A 26 -24.37 -23.04 36.68
C LEU A 26 -25.16 -22.09 35.77
N ILE A 27 -25.47 -20.90 36.24
CA ILE A 27 -25.90 -19.80 35.40
C ILE A 27 -24.69 -19.54 34.51
N GLU A 28 -24.71 -20.06 33.29
CA GLU A 28 -23.82 -19.58 32.26
C GLU A 28 -24.14 -18.10 32.08
N ASP A 29 -23.31 -17.29 32.70
CA ASP A 29 -23.27 -15.87 32.45
C ASP A 29 -22.88 -15.71 30.96
N LYS A 30 -23.89 -15.64 30.10
CA LYS A 30 -23.70 -15.31 28.68
C LYS A 30 -23.34 -13.83 28.57
N ASN A 31 -22.31 -13.42 29.28
CA ASN A 31 -21.51 -12.29 28.89
C ASN A 31 -20.65 -12.76 27.72
N GLU A 32 -21.31 -12.87 26.58
CA GLU A 32 -20.64 -12.83 25.30
C GLU A 32 -19.84 -11.54 25.29
N ILE A 33 -18.55 -11.63 25.65
CA ILE A 33 -17.61 -10.51 25.48
C ILE A 33 -17.53 -10.35 23.96
N VAL A 34 -18.42 -9.53 23.40
CA VAL A 34 -18.30 -9.06 22.04
C VAL A 34 -16.99 -8.26 22.01
N ARG A 35 -15.91 -8.92 21.65
CA ARG A 35 -14.66 -8.26 21.30
C ARG A 35 -14.93 -7.46 20.04
N ILE A 36 -15.38 -6.24 20.20
CA ILE A 36 -15.44 -5.28 19.11
C ILE A 36 -13.98 -4.92 18.83
N GLU A 37 -13.38 -5.54 17.84
CA GLU A 37 -12.10 -5.10 17.30
C GLU A 37 -12.32 -3.76 16.59
N THR A 38 -12.32 -2.70 17.36
CA THR A 38 -12.38 -1.34 16.80
C THR A 38 -11.06 -1.05 16.12
N ARG A 39 -11.07 -1.09 14.80
CA ARG A 39 -9.90 -0.77 13.98
C ARG A 39 -9.75 0.75 13.90
N LEU A 40 -8.55 1.24 14.24
CA LEU A 40 -8.21 2.64 14.06
C LEU A 40 -8.09 2.94 12.55
N VAL A 41 -8.78 3.98 12.11
CA VAL A 41 -8.71 4.48 10.73
C VAL A 41 -7.71 5.63 10.69
N ASP A 42 -6.58 5.41 10.03
CA ASP A 42 -5.54 6.42 9.86
C ASP A 42 -5.83 7.33 8.66
N VAL A 43 -5.74 8.64 8.87
CA VAL A 43 -5.96 9.66 7.84
C VAL A 43 -4.73 10.55 7.74
N PRO A 44 -3.84 10.27 6.79
CA PRO A 44 -2.71 11.13 6.49
C PRO A 44 -3.17 12.45 5.87
N ILE A 45 -2.61 13.57 6.35
CA ILE A 45 -3.05 14.92 5.97
C ILE A 45 -1.86 15.82 5.67
N VAL A 46 -1.94 16.55 4.57
CA VAL A 46 -1.06 17.68 4.24
C VAL A 46 -1.88 18.95 4.26
N VAL A 47 -1.41 19.97 4.94
CA VAL A 47 -2.05 21.29 4.99
C VAL A 47 -1.08 22.36 4.50
N THR A 48 -1.51 23.17 3.53
CA THR A 48 -0.71 24.24 2.96
C THR A 48 -1.47 25.58 3.01
N ASP A 49 -0.74 26.67 2.91
CA ASP A 49 -1.33 27.99 2.64
C ASP A 49 -1.72 28.14 1.16
N LYS A 50 -2.22 29.32 0.77
CA LYS A 50 -2.57 29.63 -0.64
C LYS A 50 -1.41 29.53 -1.62
N GLY A 51 -0.18 29.69 -1.14
CA GLY A 51 1.05 29.61 -1.93
C GLY A 51 1.64 28.19 -1.99
N GLY A 52 0.97 27.19 -1.39
CA GLY A 52 1.46 25.81 -1.33
C GLY A 52 2.50 25.56 -0.23
N LYS A 53 2.78 26.56 0.62
CA LYS A 53 3.72 26.40 1.74
C LYS A 53 3.05 25.62 2.87
N PRO A 54 3.70 24.57 3.44
CA PRO A 54 3.14 23.79 4.53
C PRO A 54 2.80 24.63 5.77
N LEU A 55 1.61 24.43 6.32
CA LEU A 55 1.21 24.96 7.62
C LEU A 55 1.62 23.96 8.70
N LEU A 56 2.60 24.37 9.52
CA LEU A 56 3.15 23.59 10.61
C LEU A 56 2.48 23.97 11.95
N ASN A 57 2.69 23.14 12.98
CA ASN A 57 2.23 23.37 14.34
C ASN A 57 0.70 23.38 14.53
N LEU A 58 -0.07 22.77 13.62
CA LEU A 58 -1.50 22.55 13.82
C LEU A 58 -1.72 21.52 14.95
N LYS A 59 -2.87 21.67 15.61
CA LYS A 59 -3.29 20.82 16.75
C LYS A 59 -4.49 19.96 16.36
N PRO A 60 -4.83 18.89 17.08
CA PRO A 60 -6.04 18.08 16.81
C PRO A 60 -7.31 18.93 16.67
N ALA A 61 -7.45 19.99 17.48
CA ALA A 61 -8.60 20.89 17.47
C ALA A 61 -8.76 21.70 16.15
N ASN A 62 -7.73 21.72 15.28
CA ASN A 62 -7.80 22.36 13.97
C ASN A 62 -8.47 21.48 12.92
N PHE A 63 -8.78 20.22 13.23
CA PHE A 63 -9.33 19.24 12.29
C PHE A 63 -10.70 18.75 12.73
N LEU A 64 -11.63 18.67 11.78
CA LEU A 64 -12.91 18.03 11.94
C LEU A 64 -12.99 16.87 10.93
N VAL A 65 -13.14 15.64 11.44
CA VAL A 65 -13.17 14.43 10.62
C VAL A 65 -14.62 13.96 10.50
N TYR A 66 -15.02 13.57 9.30
CA TYR A 66 -16.34 13.00 9.00
C TYR A 66 -16.17 11.72 8.20
N GLU A 67 -16.91 10.68 8.58
CA GLU A 67 -17.07 9.44 7.83
C GLU A 67 -18.52 9.34 7.39
N ASP A 68 -18.78 9.20 6.09
CA ASP A 68 -20.13 9.18 5.50
C ASP A 68 -21.05 10.29 6.02
N GLY A 69 -20.47 11.47 6.24
CA GLY A 69 -21.15 12.66 6.76
C GLY A 69 -21.33 12.70 8.28
N LYS A 70 -21.01 11.64 9.01
CA LYS A 70 -21.04 11.62 10.47
C LYS A 70 -19.71 12.06 11.04
N LYS A 71 -19.74 13.00 11.98
CA LYS A 71 -18.55 13.48 12.68
C LYS A 71 -17.94 12.34 13.49
N GLN A 72 -16.60 12.21 13.40
CA GLN A 72 -15.80 11.26 14.15
C GLN A 72 -14.93 12.00 15.17
N GLU A 73 -14.62 11.32 16.28
CA GLU A 73 -13.71 11.85 17.30
C GLU A 73 -12.27 11.43 16.95
N VAL A 74 -11.36 12.41 16.91
CA VAL A 74 -9.94 12.14 16.69
C VAL A 74 -9.37 11.51 17.97
N ALA A 75 -9.02 10.24 17.91
CA ALA A 75 -8.45 9.47 19.01
C ALA A 75 -6.91 9.57 19.05
N GLU A 76 -6.28 9.65 17.88
CA GLU A 76 -4.82 9.74 17.76
C GLU A 76 -4.43 10.89 16.82
N PHE A 77 -3.29 11.50 17.10
CA PHE A 77 -2.76 12.62 16.32
C PHE A 77 -1.24 12.58 16.31
N SER A 78 -0.66 12.44 15.12
CA SER A 78 0.79 12.53 14.91
C SER A 78 1.14 13.87 14.27
N THR A 79 2.17 14.50 14.83
CA THR A 79 2.67 15.78 14.35
C THR A 79 3.68 15.62 13.22
N THR A 80 4.03 16.74 12.58
CA THR A 80 5.02 16.78 11.51
C THR A 80 6.45 16.46 11.98
N THR A 81 6.71 16.44 13.28
CA THR A 81 8.05 16.20 13.84
C THR A 81 8.35 14.70 14.06
N GLU A 82 7.34 13.86 14.06
CA GLU A 82 7.52 12.42 14.27
C GLU A 82 8.13 11.75 13.04
N PRO A 83 8.92 10.67 13.21
CA PRO A 83 9.52 9.95 12.11
C PRO A 83 8.47 9.19 11.29
N PHE A 84 8.84 8.76 10.08
CA PHE A 84 7.99 7.95 9.21
C PHE A 84 8.73 6.75 8.61
N GLU A 85 7.95 5.81 8.07
CA GLU A 85 8.44 4.65 7.32
C GLU A 85 8.13 4.84 5.84
N VAL A 86 9.13 4.65 5.00
CA VAL A 86 9.00 4.74 3.53
C VAL A 86 9.45 3.45 2.88
N ALA A 87 8.61 2.90 2.00
CA ALA A 87 9.04 1.93 1.02
C ALA A 87 9.37 2.66 -0.28
N LEU A 88 10.62 2.63 -0.70
CA LEU A 88 11.09 3.20 -1.95
C LEU A 88 11.06 2.12 -3.03
N LEU A 89 10.14 2.25 -3.98
CA LEU A 89 10.02 1.37 -5.15
C LEU A 89 10.76 1.97 -6.33
N LEU A 90 11.74 1.25 -6.85
CA LEU A 90 12.57 1.67 -7.98
C LEU A 90 12.24 0.83 -9.21
N ASP A 91 11.71 1.47 -10.22
CA ASP A 91 11.52 0.87 -11.53
C ASP A 91 12.87 0.80 -12.25
N THR A 92 13.33 -0.42 -12.49
CA THR A 92 14.61 -0.73 -13.14
C THR A 92 14.41 -1.50 -14.44
N SER A 93 13.25 -1.33 -15.05
CA SER A 93 12.84 -1.99 -16.30
C SER A 93 13.68 -1.57 -17.53
N GLY A 94 13.37 -2.17 -18.64
CA GLY A 94 14.11 -1.96 -19.91
C GLY A 94 14.13 -0.50 -20.39
N SER A 95 13.06 0.25 -20.18
CA SER A 95 12.94 1.68 -20.53
C SER A 95 13.90 2.57 -19.73
N THR A 96 14.33 2.11 -18.55
CA THR A 96 15.25 2.84 -17.66
C THR A 96 16.68 2.27 -17.68
N ARG A 97 16.95 1.24 -18.49
CA ARG A 97 18.22 0.49 -18.47
C ARG A 97 19.47 1.36 -18.68
N GLY A 98 19.42 2.35 -19.55
CA GLY A 98 20.53 3.29 -19.80
C GLY A 98 20.86 4.18 -18.62
N ASP A 99 19.95 4.32 -17.68
CA ASP A 99 19.94 5.35 -16.66
C ASP A 99 19.97 4.81 -15.21
N LEU A 100 20.29 3.53 -15.02
CA LEU A 100 20.35 2.90 -13.69
C LEU A 100 21.15 3.74 -12.68
N ARG A 101 22.25 4.37 -13.13
CA ARG A 101 23.06 5.25 -12.26
C ARG A 101 22.32 6.53 -11.86
N LEU A 102 21.41 7.03 -12.71
CA LEU A 102 20.58 8.19 -12.38
C LEU A 102 19.56 7.81 -11.33
N ILE A 103 18.92 6.64 -11.47
CA ILE A 103 17.98 6.08 -10.48
C ILE A 103 18.68 5.94 -9.12
N GLN A 104 19.84 5.29 -9.09
CA GLN A 104 20.63 5.09 -7.87
C GLN A 104 20.99 6.43 -7.21
N ARG A 105 21.45 7.42 -8.00
CA ARG A 105 21.80 8.76 -7.47
C ARG A 105 20.59 9.52 -6.96
N ALA A 106 19.46 9.47 -7.66
CA ALA A 106 18.23 10.11 -7.25
C ALA A 106 17.72 9.50 -5.94
N ALA A 107 17.71 8.16 -5.83
CA ALA A 107 17.35 7.43 -4.63
C ALA A 107 18.28 7.74 -3.45
N ALA A 108 19.60 7.79 -3.66
CA ALA A 108 20.56 8.19 -2.63
C ALA A 108 20.34 9.64 -2.15
N GLY A 109 20.01 10.54 -3.08
CA GLY A 109 19.63 11.92 -2.76
C GLY A 109 18.38 11.99 -1.87
N PHE A 110 17.35 11.20 -2.21
CA PHE A 110 16.14 11.05 -1.39
C PHE A 110 16.46 10.56 0.02
N ILE A 111 17.17 9.44 0.14
CA ILE A 111 17.58 8.86 1.43
C ILE A 111 18.37 9.87 2.28
N SER A 112 19.24 10.66 1.65
CA SER A 112 20.02 11.69 2.34
C SER A 112 19.20 12.89 2.81
N SER A 113 18.05 13.17 2.18
CA SER A 113 17.15 14.26 2.55
C SER A 113 16.20 13.91 3.70
N LEU A 114 16.11 12.64 4.07
CA LEU A 114 15.26 12.17 5.17
C LEU A 114 15.88 12.48 6.53
N ARG A 115 15.03 12.66 7.53
CA ARG A 115 15.44 12.99 8.90
C ARG A 115 16.01 11.78 9.64
N SER A 116 16.72 12.06 10.71
CA SER A 116 17.11 11.01 11.67
C SER A 116 15.87 10.34 12.25
N GLY A 117 15.88 9.02 12.31
CA GLY A 117 14.77 8.20 12.78
C GLY A 117 13.77 7.79 11.69
N ASP A 118 13.75 8.46 10.52
CA ASP A 118 12.98 7.97 9.38
C ASP A 118 13.57 6.65 8.86
N ARG A 119 12.72 5.65 8.64
CA ARG A 119 13.11 4.30 8.18
C ARG A 119 12.75 4.09 6.72
N VAL A 120 13.63 3.44 5.98
CA VAL A 120 13.44 3.17 4.55
C VAL A 120 13.60 1.68 4.28
N SER A 121 12.71 1.16 3.43
CA SER A 121 12.87 -0.12 2.73
C SER A 121 13.13 0.18 1.25
N ILE A 122 14.01 -0.57 0.61
CA ILE A 122 14.28 -0.47 -0.82
C ILE A 122 13.69 -1.68 -1.51
N VAL A 123 12.81 -1.44 -2.47
CA VAL A 123 12.20 -2.45 -3.33
C VAL A 123 12.55 -2.11 -4.77
N ALA A 124 12.98 -3.09 -5.55
CA ALA A 124 13.28 -2.89 -6.95
C ALA A 124 12.83 -4.10 -7.78
N PHE A 125 12.69 -3.91 -9.08
CA PHE A 125 12.42 -5.02 -9.98
C PHE A 125 13.73 -5.74 -10.32
N LYS A 126 13.64 -7.04 -10.50
CA LYS A 126 14.76 -7.86 -10.97
C LYS A 126 14.31 -8.95 -11.91
N THR A 127 15.21 -9.43 -12.73
CA THR A 127 15.00 -10.66 -13.51
C THR A 127 15.29 -11.89 -12.65
N ALA A 128 14.34 -12.79 -12.56
CA ALA A 128 14.47 -14.10 -11.90
C ALA A 128 14.21 -15.22 -12.91
N VAL A 129 14.58 -16.45 -12.56
CA VAL A 129 14.26 -17.64 -13.35
C VAL A 129 13.19 -18.43 -12.58
N ARG A 130 12.03 -18.65 -13.22
CA ARG A 130 10.96 -19.51 -12.73
C ARG A 130 10.59 -20.50 -13.83
N ASP A 131 10.60 -21.79 -13.52
CA ASP A 131 10.29 -22.87 -14.45
C ASP A 131 11.09 -22.80 -15.78
N GLY A 132 12.39 -22.41 -15.68
CA GLY A 132 13.29 -22.27 -16.82
C GLY A 132 13.06 -21.02 -17.67
N LYS A 133 12.15 -20.12 -17.29
CA LYS A 133 11.86 -18.86 -17.98
C LYS A 133 12.36 -17.66 -17.18
N SER A 134 12.89 -16.66 -17.90
CA SER A 134 13.23 -15.37 -17.31
C SER A 134 11.95 -14.56 -17.08
N VAL A 135 11.67 -14.21 -15.84
CA VAL A 135 10.51 -13.40 -15.44
C VAL A 135 10.98 -12.17 -14.63
N ALA A 136 10.28 -11.06 -14.78
CA ALA A 136 10.47 -9.93 -13.90
C ALA A 136 9.69 -10.14 -12.60
N VAL A 137 10.31 -9.80 -11.48
CA VAL A 137 9.69 -9.88 -10.15
C VAL A 137 10.07 -8.67 -9.32
N SER A 138 9.22 -8.29 -8.37
CA SER A 138 9.57 -7.33 -7.33
C SER A 138 10.39 -8.03 -6.22
N ASP A 139 11.38 -7.33 -5.68
CA ASP A 139 12.25 -7.83 -4.62
C ASP A 139 12.47 -6.78 -3.53
N VAL A 140 12.30 -7.18 -2.28
CA VAL A 140 12.61 -6.34 -1.11
C VAL A 140 14.11 -6.48 -0.83
N LEU A 141 14.92 -5.54 -1.35
CA LEU A 141 16.38 -5.57 -1.22
C LEU A 141 16.82 -5.22 0.21
N THR A 142 16.09 -4.35 0.89
CA THR A 142 16.36 -3.98 2.27
C THR A 142 15.02 -3.76 3.00
N THR A 143 14.86 -4.38 4.15
CA THR A 143 13.74 -4.11 5.05
C THR A 143 13.88 -2.74 5.71
N LEU A 144 12.82 -2.25 6.34
CA LEU A 144 12.78 -0.93 7.01
C LEU A 144 13.96 -0.74 7.97
N THR A 145 14.81 0.26 7.68
CA THR A 145 15.99 0.62 8.48
C THR A 145 16.29 2.11 8.39
N ASP A 146 16.90 2.68 9.41
CA ASP A 146 17.44 4.03 9.43
C ASP A 146 18.97 4.07 9.19
N ASP A 147 19.59 2.91 8.98
CA ASP A 147 21.02 2.79 8.62
C ASP A 147 21.26 3.27 7.18
N ARG A 148 21.69 4.52 7.06
CA ARG A 148 21.97 5.17 5.77
C ARG A 148 23.11 4.51 5.00
N THR A 149 24.08 3.94 5.70
CA THR A 149 25.20 3.21 5.06
C THR A 149 24.70 1.93 4.40
N LYS A 150 23.89 1.16 5.13
CA LYS A 150 23.25 -0.04 4.59
C LYS A 150 22.39 0.27 3.37
N LEU A 151 21.55 1.32 3.46
CA LEU A 151 20.69 1.74 2.35
C LEU A 151 21.48 2.14 1.11
N ASN A 152 22.54 2.95 1.26
CA ASN A 152 23.40 3.34 0.13
C ASN A 152 24.13 2.14 -0.49
N ASN A 153 24.61 1.21 0.32
CA ASN A 153 25.22 -0.03 -0.20
C ASN A 153 24.22 -0.84 -1.00
N THR A 154 22.97 -1.02 -0.49
CA THR A 154 21.89 -1.71 -1.21
C THR A 154 21.62 -1.06 -2.57
N LEU A 155 21.62 0.28 -2.68
CA LEU A 155 21.40 0.95 -3.96
C LEU A 155 22.44 0.57 -5.01
N THR A 156 23.69 0.28 -4.61
CA THR A 156 24.74 -0.15 -5.55
C THR A 156 24.51 -1.57 -6.08
N GLU A 157 23.72 -2.37 -5.39
CA GLU A 157 23.39 -3.76 -5.79
C GLU A 157 22.15 -3.85 -6.70
N VAL A 158 21.40 -2.75 -6.86
CA VAL A 158 20.23 -2.67 -7.73
C VAL A 158 20.63 -2.98 -9.17
N LYS A 159 19.90 -3.89 -9.81
CA LYS A 159 20.13 -4.35 -11.18
C LYS A 159 18.91 -4.05 -12.06
N THR A 160 19.11 -4.07 -13.36
CA THR A 160 18.02 -3.92 -14.34
C THR A 160 17.13 -5.16 -14.39
N SER A 161 15.85 -4.93 -14.72
CA SER A 161 14.85 -5.97 -14.94
C SER A 161 14.48 -6.09 -16.42
N ASN A 162 13.98 -7.26 -16.83
CA ASN A 162 13.46 -7.50 -18.17
C ASN A 162 11.95 -7.23 -18.30
N GLY A 163 11.34 -6.59 -17.32
CA GLY A 163 9.93 -6.19 -17.31
C GLY A 163 9.60 -5.36 -16.08
N THR A 164 8.38 -4.86 -16.04
CA THR A 164 7.86 -3.95 -15.04
C THR A 164 6.69 -4.61 -14.28
N PRO A 165 6.94 -5.41 -13.23
CA PRO A 165 5.88 -5.95 -12.36
C PRO A 165 5.43 -4.88 -11.37
N TYR A 166 4.85 -3.78 -11.87
CA TYR A 166 4.54 -2.59 -11.10
C TYR A 166 3.46 -2.84 -10.05
N TYR A 167 2.36 -3.48 -10.44
CA TYR A 167 1.28 -3.78 -9.49
C TYR A 167 1.72 -4.78 -8.43
N ASP A 168 2.38 -5.87 -8.82
CA ASP A 168 2.94 -6.83 -7.88
C ASP A 168 3.95 -6.18 -6.93
N GLY A 169 4.69 -5.17 -7.41
CA GLY A 169 5.59 -4.37 -6.61
C GLY A 169 4.88 -3.60 -5.50
N LEU A 170 3.79 -2.93 -5.83
CA LEU A 170 2.97 -2.19 -4.86
C LEU A 170 2.34 -3.14 -3.82
N LEU A 171 1.76 -4.26 -4.25
CA LEU A 171 1.20 -5.28 -3.35
C LEU A 171 2.27 -5.92 -2.47
N SER A 172 3.43 -6.24 -3.03
CA SER A 172 4.56 -6.78 -2.26
C SER A 172 5.03 -5.84 -1.15
N ILE A 173 4.94 -4.53 -1.36
CA ILE A 173 5.25 -3.54 -0.32
C ILE A 173 4.20 -3.58 0.79
N VAL A 174 2.92 -3.58 0.44
CA VAL A 174 1.84 -3.63 1.43
C VAL A 174 1.96 -4.89 2.29
N ASP A 175 2.17 -6.04 1.67
CA ASP A 175 2.28 -7.33 2.34
C ASP A 175 3.61 -7.50 3.11
N LYS A 176 4.76 -7.37 2.43
CA LYS A 176 6.07 -7.77 2.99
C LYS A 176 6.78 -6.67 3.76
N VAL A 177 6.54 -5.38 3.41
CA VAL A 177 7.17 -4.25 4.08
C VAL A 177 6.27 -3.69 5.19
N PHE A 178 4.97 -3.57 4.91
CA PHE A 178 4.00 -2.95 5.81
C PHE A 178 2.96 -3.92 6.40
N GLY A 179 3.01 -5.22 6.10
CA GLY A 179 2.02 -6.22 6.54
C GLY A 179 1.89 -6.39 8.06
N GLY A 180 2.89 -5.97 8.83
CA GLY A 180 2.83 -5.96 10.29
C GLY A 180 2.17 -4.70 10.87
N LYS A 181 1.62 -4.82 12.10
CA LYS A 181 1.17 -3.66 12.85
C LYS A 181 2.35 -2.68 13.05
N PRO A 182 2.21 -1.40 12.70
CA PRO A 182 3.26 -0.41 12.92
C PRO A 182 3.50 -0.18 14.41
N ASP A 183 4.73 0.16 14.80
CA ASP A 183 4.98 0.79 16.09
C ASP A 183 4.15 2.07 16.20
N ASP A 184 3.69 2.43 17.39
CA ASP A 184 2.80 3.57 17.59
C ASP A 184 3.36 4.89 17.03
N LYS A 185 4.69 5.10 17.11
CA LYS A 185 5.38 6.28 16.56
C LYS A 185 5.34 6.39 15.03
N PHE A 186 5.05 5.28 14.30
CA PHE A 186 4.95 5.26 12.84
C PHE A 186 3.51 5.10 12.35
N ARG A 187 2.54 4.99 13.26
CA ARG A 187 1.14 4.82 12.89
C ARG A 187 0.64 6.02 12.07
N GLY A 188 -0.03 5.74 10.94
CA GLY A 188 -0.47 6.76 9.99
C GLY A 188 0.67 7.53 9.30
N ARG A 189 1.92 7.09 9.45
CA ARG A 189 3.12 7.74 8.90
C ARG A 189 3.91 6.79 7.99
N ARG A 190 3.21 5.91 7.28
CA ARG A 190 3.76 5.02 6.26
C ARG A 190 3.50 5.58 4.89
N ALA A 191 4.47 5.47 4.00
CA ALA A 191 4.32 5.91 2.62
C ALA A 191 5.08 4.98 1.65
N ILE A 192 4.53 4.83 0.45
CA ILE A 192 5.24 4.30 -0.70
C ILE A 192 5.71 5.50 -1.53
N VAL A 193 6.96 5.48 -1.96
CA VAL A 193 7.50 6.43 -2.93
C VAL A 193 8.02 5.63 -4.11
N ALA A 194 7.34 5.71 -5.25
CA ALA A 194 7.68 4.95 -6.44
C ALA A 194 8.29 5.86 -7.52
N LEU A 195 9.45 5.49 -8.04
CA LEU A 195 10.04 6.06 -9.24
C LEU A 195 9.73 5.12 -10.40
N THR A 196 8.83 5.52 -11.31
CA THR A 196 8.33 4.66 -12.40
C THR A 196 7.64 5.50 -13.46
N ASP A 197 7.47 4.97 -14.68
CA ASP A 197 6.53 5.49 -15.68
C ASP A 197 5.10 4.93 -15.49
N GLY A 198 4.95 3.93 -14.61
CA GLY A 198 3.68 3.30 -14.25
C GLY A 198 3.11 2.34 -15.29
N VAL A 199 3.83 2.08 -16.38
CA VAL A 199 3.37 1.18 -17.44
C VAL A 199 3.69 -0.27 -17.08
N ASP A 200 2.74 -0.94 -16.42
CA ASP A 200 2.88 -2.35 -16.08
C ASP A 200 3.03 -3.24 -17.31
N SER A 201 3.93 -4.22 -17.23
CA SER A 201 4.17 -5.14 -18.34
C SER A 201 4.09 -6.62 -17.97
N THR A 202 4.25 -6.97 -16.70
CA THR A 202 4.48 -8.36 -16.28
C THR A 202 3.84 -8.73 -14.95
N SER A 203 3.06 -7.88 -14.31
CA SER A 203 2.35 -8.24 -13.10
C SER A 203 1.32 -9.35 -13.34
N ASP A 204 1.18 -10.23 -12.38
CA ASP A 204 0.09 -11.18 -12.28
C ASP A 204 -1.19 -10.51 -11.76
N SER A 205 -1.04 -9.49 -10.89
CA SER A 205 -2.13 -8.70 -10.30
C SER A 205 -2.63 -7.60 -11.24
N ASP A 206 -3.82 -7.08 -10.96
CA ASP A 206 -4.40 -5.99 -11.74
C ASP A 206 -4.58 -4.70 -10.90
N PHE A 207 -5.01 -3.61 -11.57
CA PHE A 207 -5.15 -2.30 -10.96
C PHE A 207 -6.19 -2.26 -9.83
N GLU A 208 -7.31 -2.98 -9.98
CA GLU A 208 -8.39 -2.95 -8.98
C GLU A 208 -7.93 -3.62 -7.69
N GLU A 209 -7.23 -4.75 -7.77
CA GLU A 209 -6.64 -5.44 -6.63
C GLU A 209 -5.65 -4.53 -5.88
N VAL A 210 -4.75 -3.86 -6.61
CA VAL A 210 -3.80 -2.90 -6.01
C VAL A 210 -4.52 -1.75 -5.33
N ARG A 211 -5.55 -1.20 -5.98
CA ARG A 211 -6.33 -0.09 -5.45
C ARG A 211 -7.00 -0.46 -4.13
N GLU A 212 -7.66 -1.60 -4.09
CA GLU A 212 -8.37 -2.09 -2.89
C GLU A 212 -7.40 -2.31 -1.72
N GLU A 213 -6.27 -2.95 -1.98
CA GLU A 213 -5.26 -3.25 -0.95
C GLU A 213 -4.60 -1.97 -0.41
N LEU A 214 -4.26 -1.03 -1.29
CA LEU A 214 -3.71 0.27 -0.87
C LEU A 214 -4.72 1.10 -0.08
N GLU A 215 -6.00 1.12 -0.49
CA GLU A 215 -7.06 1.79 0.27
C GLU A 215 -7.22 1.17 1.66
N ALA A 216 -7.16 -0.16 1.78
CA ALA A 216 -7.27 -0.88 3.05
C ALA A 216 -6.06 -0.65 3.96
N SER A 217 -4.85 -0.59 3.39
CA SER A 217 -3.60 -0.42 4.15
C SER A 217 -3.45 0.95 4.83
N GLY A 218 -4.13 1.99 4.31
CA GLY A 218 -3.98 3.37 4.79
C GLY A 218 -2.61 4.00 4.49
N VAL A 219 -1.78 3.36 3.67
CA VAL A 219 -0.46 3.85 3.26
C VAL A 219 -0.61 4.90 2.16
N ALA A 220 0.04 6.05 2.30
CA ALA A 220 0.04 7.08 1.27
C ALA A 220 1.01 6.73 0.14
N VAL A 221 0.60 6.96 -1.12
CA VAL A 221 1.43 6.63 -2.28
C VAL A 221 1.85 7.90 -3.02
N TYR A 222 3.14 8.04 -3.20
CA TYR A 222 3.77 9.11 -3.95
C TYR A 222 4.46 8.55 -5.18
N PHE A 223 4.24 9.19 -6.32
CA PHE A 223 4.90 8.81 -7.56
C PHE A 223 5.83 9.92 -8.03
N VAL A 224 7.09 9.58 -8.26
CA VAL A 224 7.99 10.34 -9.13
C VAL A 224 7.83 9.71 -10.51
N GLN A 225 6.93 10.30 -11.30
CA GLN A 225 6.54 9.78 -12.61
C GLN A 225 7.50 10.26 -13.67
N VAL A 226 8.28 9.34 -14.24
CA VAL A 226 9.21 9.64 -15.34
C VAL A 226 8.48 9.47 -16.67
N ASP A 227 8.56 10.47 -17.57
CA ASP A 227 8.07 10.32 -18.93
C ASP A 227 9.13 9.61 -19.79
N THR A 228 8.90 8.32 -20.04
CA THR A 228 9.75 7.50 -20.90
C THR A 228 9.12 7.27 -22.26
N ARG A 229 7.94 7.85 -22.54
CA ARG A 229 7.12 7.55 -23.70
C ARG A 229 7.84 7.87 -25.01
N GLU A 230 8.42 9.05 -25.16
CA GLU A 230 9.08 9.48 -26.38
C GLU A 230 10.22 8.52 -26.77
N TYR A 231 11.09 8.21 -25.81
CA TYR A 231 12.17 7.23 -26.00
C TYR A 231 11.63 5.84 -26.37
N PHE A 232 10.56 5.39 -25.71
CA PHE A 232 9.96 4.10 -26.00
C PHE A 232 9.33 4.06 -27.39
N GLU A 233 8.65 5.14 -27.81
CA GLU A 233 7.99 5.23 -29.13
C GLU A 233 9.01 5.28 -30.29
N GLU A 234 10.15 5.92 -30.10
CA GLU A 234 11.24 5.90 -31.08
C GLU A 234 11.76 4.48 -31.34
N GLU A 235 11.92 3.68 -30.28
CA GLU A 235 12.42 2.31 -30.37
C GLU A 235 11.32 1.27 -30.71
N LEU A 236 10.05 1.68 -30.71
CA LEU A 236 8.89 0.83 -30.94
C LEU A 236 8.64 0.57 -32.46
N LEU A 237 9.10 1.48 -33.31
CA LEU A 237 8.82 1.48 -34.76
C LEU A 237 9.84 0.66 -35.53
N GLY A 238 9.46 0.27 -36.74
CA GLY A 238 10.32 -0.45 -37.67
C GLY A 238 10.25 -1.96 -37.56
N ASP A 239 11.39 -2.63 -37.73
CA ASP A 239 11.45 -4.10 -37.72
C ASP A 239 11.10 -4.66 -36.35
N CYS A 240 10.04 -5.45 -36.32
CA CYS A 240 9.53 -6.03 -35.07
C CYS A 240 10.50 -6.97 -34.35
N GLN A 241 11.57 -7.43 -35.01
CA GLN A 241 12.57 -8.29 -34.34
C GLN A 241 13.62 -7.51 -33.59
N THR A 242 13.87 -6.27 -33.99
CA THR A 242 14.90 -5.39 -33.41
C THR A 242 14.32 -4.30 -32.50
N SER A 243 13.06 -3.91 -32.70
CA SER A 243 12.39 -2.87 -31.90
C SER A 243 12.08 -3.30 -30.49
N LEU A 244 11.88 -2.33 -29.60
CA LEU A 244 11.26 -2.57 -28.30
C LEU A 244 9.85 -3.12 -28.50
N ARG A 245 9.39 -3.98 -27.59
CA ARG A 245 8.12 -4.68 -27.77
C ARG A 245 7.24 -4.52 -26.55
N PHE A 246 5.95 -4.37 -26.80
CA PHE A 246 4.97 -4.65 -25.78
C PHE A 246 4.98 -6.13 -25.41
N SER A 247 4.79 -6.41 -24.12
CA SER A 247 4.48 -7.76 -23.69
C SER A 247 3.10 -8.17 -24.21
N THR A 248 2.89 -9.47 -24.35
CA THR A 248 1.55 -10.00 -24.66
C THR A 248 0.49 -9.56 -23.64
N ALA A 249 0.89 -9.38 -22.37
CA ALA A 249 0.01 -8.89 -21.31
C ALA A 249 -0.44 -7.45 -21.56
N GLN A 250 0.48 -6.56 -21.97
CA GLN A 250 0.17 -5.16 -22.32
C GLN A 250 -0.78 -5.06 -23.51
N ILE A 251 -0.53 -5.83 -24.57
CA ILE A 251 -1.42 -5.84 -25.76
C ILE A 251 -2.81 -6.34 -25.35
N ARG A 252 -2.91 -7.43 -24.60
CA ARG A 252 -4.19 -7.96 -24.11
C ARG A 252 -4.93 -6.98 -23.23
N ARG A 253 -4.20 -6.28 -22.35
CA ARG A 253 -4.76 -5.25 -21.47
C ARG A 253 -5.34 -4.08 -22.28
N TYR A 254 -4.61 -3.59 -23.28
CA TYR A 254 -5.08 -2.54 -24.17
C TYR A 254 -6.41 -2.94 -24.83
N TYR A 255 -6.49 -4.11 -25.50
CA TYR A 255 -7.73 -4.54 -26.12
C TYR A 255 -8.86 -4.79 -25.13
N ARG A 256 -8.58 -5.35 -23.96
CA ARG A 256 -9.59 -5.55 -22.92
C ARG A 256 -10.22 -4.25 -22.43
N ILE A 257 -9.44 -3.19 -22.29
CA ILE A 257 -9.89 -1.91 -21.73
C ILE A 257 -10.52 -1.03 -22.81
N PHE A 258 -9.85 -0.84 -23.93
CA PHE A 258 -10.24 0.13 -24.95
C PHE A 258 -11.17 -0.47 -26.00
N TYR A 259 -11.10 -1.78 -26.23
CA TYR A 259 -11.89 -2.49 -27.24
C TYR A 259 -12.59 -3.75 -26.66
N PRO A 260 -13.38 -3.66 -25.58
CA PRO A 260 -13.94 -4.82 -24.89
C PRO A 260 -14.89 -5.66 -25.73
N LYS A 261 -15.45 -5.08 -26.83
CA LYS A 261 -16.35 -5.76 -27.78
C LYS A 261 -15.63 -6.31 -29.01
N SER A 262 -14.33 -6.09 -29.14
CA SER A 262 -13.57 -6.59 -30.28
C SER A 262 -13.37 -8.10 -30.17
N ASN A 263 -13.63 -8.81 -31.27
CA ASN A 263 -13.26 -10.21 -31.44
C ASN A 263 -11.80 -10.40 -31.86
N GLU A 264 -11.09 -9.31 -32.15
CA GLU A 264 -9.68 -9.35 -32.53
C GLU A 264 -8.84 -9.64 -31.28
N LYS A 265 -8.24 -10.81 -31.30
CA LYS A 265 -7.30 -11.26 -30.25
C LYS A 265 -5.87 -11.13 -30.79
N VAL A 266 -5.48 -9.93 -31.19
CA VAL A 266 -4.07 -9.69 -31.51
C VAL A 266 -3.28 -9.75 -30.22
N SER A 267 -2.38 -10.70 -30.12
CA SER A 267 -1.46 -10.87 -28.98
C SER A 267 0.01 -10.88 -29.42
N ASP A 268 0.24 -10.80 -30.69
CA ASP A 268 1.56 -10.86 -31.33
C ASP A 268 1.95 -9.46 -31.80
N PHE A 269 2.97 -8.90 -31.16
CA PHE A 269 3.50 -7.59 -31.48
C PHE A 269 3.88 -7.43 -32.96
N CYS A 270 4.43 -8.48 -33.57
CA CYS A 270 4.87 -8.44 -34.97
C CYS A 270 3.70 -8.36 -35.99
N LYS A 271 2.47 -8.57 -35.56
CA LYS A 271 1.27 -8.40 -36.39
C LYS A 271 0.68 -7.00 -36.33
N LEU A 272 1.20 -6.15 -35.43
CA LEU A 272 0.76 -4.77 -35.28
C LEU A 272 1.50 -3.88 -36.27
N GLY A 273 0.77 -3.02 -36.97
CA GLY A 273 1.35 -1.93 -37.77
C GLY A 273 1.87 -0.80 -36.88
N ASP A 274 2.71 0.07 -37.41
CA ASP A 274 3.33 1.18 -36.68
C ASP A 274 2.29 2.11 -36.03
N PHE A 275 1.20 2.40 -36.70
CA PHE A 275 0.11 3.22 -36.15
C PHE A 275 -0.56 2.56 -34.94
N GLU A 276 -0.80 1.24 -35.02
CA GLU A 276 -1.38 0.49 -33.88
C GLU A 276 -0.41 0.44 -32.70
N ARG A 277 0.88 0.26 -32.96
CA ARG A 277 1.91 0.29 -31.90
C ARG A 277 1.93 1.63 -31.18
N LEU A 278 1.88 2.75 -31.93
CA LEU A 278 1.82 4.09 -31.33
C LEU A 278 0.51 4.34 -30.60
N ASP A 279 -0.64 3.88 -31.09
CA ASP A 279 -1.92 4.01 -30.39
C ASP A 279 -1.95 3.21 -29.10
N ILE A 280 -1.42 1.99 -29.12
CA ILE A 280 -1.25 1.16 -27.91
C ILE A 280 -0.34 1.87 -26.91
N SER A 281 0.82 2.39 -27.33
CA SER A 281 1.74 3.14 -26.49
C SER A 281 1.03 4.29 -25.80
N LYS A 282 0.47 5.20 -26.60
CA LYS A 282 -0.24 6.38 -26.11
C LYS A 282 -1.33 6.02 -25.10
N SER A 283 -2.11 5.00 -25.41
CA SER A 283 -3.23 4.57 -24.55
C SER A 283 -2.74 3.96 -23.23
N LEU A 284 -1.68 3.15 -23.25
CA LEU A 284 -1.11 2.55 -22.05
C LEU A 284 -0.47 3.60 -21.12
N TYR A 285 0.26 4.59 -21.68
CA TYR A 285 0.83 5.69 -20.89
C TYR A 285 -0.27 6.60 -20.29
N GLN A 286 -1.33 6.88 -21.05
CA GLN A 286 -2.48 7.63 -20.53
C GLN A 286 -3.19 6.87 -19.40
N LEU A 287 -3.36 5.57 -19.55
CA LEU A 287 -3.94 4.70 -18.53
C LEU A 287 -3.07 4.70 -17.28
N ALA A 288 -1.77 4.46 -17.40
CA ALA A 288 -0.82 4.47 -16.30
C ALA A 288 -0.85 5.79 -15.53
N ASN A 289 -0.85 6.93 -16.25
CA ASN A 289 -0.98 8.24 -15.62
C ASN A 289 -2.30 8.39 -14.84
N SER A 290 -3.42 7.98 -15.44
CA SER A 290 -4.74 8.02 -14.77
C SER A 290 -4.78 7.16 -13.51
N GLU A 291 -4.20 5.98 -13.55
CA GLU A 291 -4.13 5.03 -12.44
C GLU A 291 -3.24 5.55 -11.32
N MET A 292 -2.05 6.07 -11.63
CA MET A 292 -1.17 6.69 -10.63
C MET A 292 -1.83 7.89 -9.96
N GLN A 293 -2.53 8.76 -10.73
CA GLN A 293 -3.29 9.88 -10.15
C GLN A 293 -4.41 9.39 -9.23
N ASN A 294 -5.09 8.31 -9.61
CA ASN A 294 -6.15 7.71 -8.79
C ASN A 294 -5.60 7.16 -7.49
N LEU A 295 -4.54 6.31 -7.53
CA LEU A 295 -3.91 5.74 -6.34
C LEU A 295 -3.37 6.81 -5.40
N ALA A 296 -2.66 7.81 -5.95
CA ALA A 296 -2.13 8.92 -5.16
C ALA A 296 -3.25 9.71 -4.46
N LYS A 297 -4.29 10.09 -5.21
CA LYS A 297 -5.42 10.84 -4.65
C LYS A 297 -6.14 10.05 -3.57
N LYS A 298 -6.44 8.79 -3.81
CA LYS A 298 -7.16 7.90 -2.90
C LYS A 298 -6.41 7.66 -1.59
N SER A 299 -5.09 7.54 -1.66
CA SER A 299 -4.23 7.31 -0.50
C SER A 299 -3.80 8.60 0.23
N GLY A 300 -4.11 9.79 -0.30
CA GLY A 300 -3.66 11.08 0.24
C GLY A 300 -2.21 11.41 -0.09
N GLY A 301 -1.65 10.78 -1.10
CA GLY A 301 -0.35 11.09 -1.69
C GLY A 301 -0.43 12.04 -2.89
N LYS A 302 0.60 12.02 -3.77
CA LYS A 302 0.70 12.93 -4.91
C LYS A 302 1.58 12.35 -6.01
N VAL A 303 1.31 12.73 -7.27
CA VAL A 303 2.18 12.47 -8.42
C VAL A 303 3.06 13.69 -8.67
N PHE A 304 4.36 13.47 -8.85
CA PHE A 304 5.38 14.45 -9.21
C PHE A 304 5.91 14.08 -10.61
N PRO A 305 5.35 14.66 -11.66
CA PRO A 305 5.81 14.37 -13.02
C PRO A 305 7.20 14.98 -13.26
N VAL A 306 8.07 14.21 -13.90
CA VAL A 306 9.41 14.65 -14.33
C VAL A 306 9.61 14.26 -15.79
N SER A 307 10.24 15.16 -16.57
CA SER A 307 10.49 14.93 -17.98
C SER A 307 11.66 13.95 -18.22
N SER A 308 12.50 13.79 -17.22
CA SER A 308 13.64 12.88 -17.29
C SER A 308 14.12 12.45 -15.89
N LEU A 309 14.90 11.37 -15.84
CA LEU A 309 15.53 10.90 -14.60
C LEU A 309 16.51 11.91 -13.97
N ASN A 310 17.01 12.90 -14.74
CA ASN A 310 17.82 13.97 -14.19
C ASN A 310 17.03 14.87 -13.22
N GLU A 311 15.74 15.05 -13.45
CA GLU A 311 14.83 15.83 -12.61
C GLU A 311 14.33 15.04 -11.38
N ALA A 312 14.44 13.70 -11.40
CA ALA A 312 13.94 12.84 -10.34
C ALA A 312 14.50 13.21 -8.96
N ARG A 313 15.75 13.69 -8.89
CA ARG A 313 16.35 14.14 -7.63
C ARG A 313 15.60 15.33 -7.01
N SER A 314 15.17 16.31 -7.82
CA SER A 314 14.37 17.43 -7.34
C SER A 314 13.02 16.99 -6.85
N ALA A 315 12.33 16.14 -7.64
CA ALA A 315 11.04 15.57 -7.27
C ALA A 315 11.11 14.76 -5.96
N PHE A 316 12.14 13.95 -5.79
CA PHE A 316 12.35 13.23 -4.53
C PHE A 316 12.57 14.17 -3.33
N SER A 317 13.28 15.29 -3.53
CA SER A 317 13.42 16.30 -2.47
C SER A 317 12.08 16.94 -2.09
N GLU A 318 11.22 17.19 -3.06
CA GLU A 318 9.86 17.66 -2.83
C GLU A 318 9.00 16.63 -2.09
N VAL A 319 9.09 15.35 -2.46
CA VAL A 319 8.41 14.25 -1.75
C VAL A 319 8.88 14.18 -0.29
N ALA A 320 10.20 14.23 -0.05
CA ALA A 320 10.75 14.20 1.31
C ALA A 320 10.29 15.41 2.15
N ALA A 321 10.27 16.60 1.55
CA ALA A 321 9.76 17.79 2.20
C ALA A 321 8.27 17.64 2.55
N GLU A 322 7.46 17.11 1.65
CA GLU A 322 6.04 16.88 1.90
C GLU A 322 5.80 15.85 2.99
N LEU A 323 6.49 14.70 2.96
CA LEU A 323 6.43 13.70 4.01
C LEU A 323 6.81 14.28 5.37
N GLY A 324 7.84 15.14 5.41
CA GLY A 324 8.27 15.85 6.61
C GLY A 324 7.25 16.85 7.17
N THR A 325 6.23 17.24 6.40
CA THR A 325 5.17 18.19 6.81
C THR A 325 3.80 17.56 7.00
N LYS A 326 3.73 16.22 6.94
CA LYS A 326 2.49 15.47 7.01
C LYS A 326 2.03 15.26 8.45
N TYR A 327 0.75 15.48 8.69
CA TYR A 327 0.04 15.05 9.90
C TYR A 327 -0.58 13.67 9.68
N SER A 328 -0.90 12.97 10.76
CA SER A 328 -1.80 11.83 10.74
C SER A 328 -2.86 11.99 11.82
N LEU A 329 -4.12 11.73 11.45
CA LEU A 329 -5.24 11.63 12.36
C LEU A 329 -5.68 10.17 12.44
N GLY A 330 -5.90 9.67 13.64
CA GLY A 330 -6.50 8.37 13.87
C GLY A 330 -7.87 8.53 14.53
N TYR A 331 -8.88 7.81 14.05
CA TYR A 331 -10.19 7.73 14.70
C TYR A 331 -10.73 6.31 14.68
N TYR A 332 -11.57 5.97 15.67
CA TYR A 332 -12.33 4.73 15.66
C TYR A 332 -13.68 4.99 15.01
N SER A 333 -13.96 4.29 13.91
CA SER A 333 -15.23 4.47 13.20
C SER A 333 -16.42 4.18 14.10
N THR A 334 -17.40 5.09 14.10
CA THR A 334 -18.71 4.86 14.75
C THR A 334 -19.58 3.87 13.98
N ASN A 335 -19.24 3.56 12.72
CA ASN A 335 -19.85 2.49 11.94
C ASN A 335 -19.00 1.22 12.03
N GLN A 336 -19.41 0.29 12.89
CA GLN A 336 -18.66 -0.94 13.18
C GLN A 336 -19.00 -2.11 12.25
N LYS A 337 -19.76 -1.89 11.17
CA LYS A 337 -20.08 -2.95 10.22
C LYS A 337 -18.83 -3.41 9.48
N LEU A 338 -18.65 -4.72 9.37
CA LEU A 338 -17.61 -5.37 8.58
C LEU A 338 -18.26 -5.90 7.28
N ASP A 339 -18.58 -4.98 6.37
CA ASP A 339 -19.46 -5.22 5.22
C ASP A 339 -18.76 -4.97 3.86
N GLY A 340 -17.45 -4.75 3.87
CA GLY A 340 -16.69 -4.48 2.65
C GLY A 340 -17.07 -3.15 1.97
N SER A 341 -17.95 -2.33 2.57
CA SER A 341 -18.39 -1.11 1.94
C SER A 341 -17.33 -0.02 1.95
N TYR A 342 -17.27 0.76 0.87
CA TYR A 342 -16.43 1.95 0.81
C TYR A 342 -17.01 3.04 1.70
N ARG A 343 -16.20 3.62 2.59
CA ARG A 343 -16.55 4.69 3.52
C ARG A 343 -15.81 5.96 3.14
N LYS A 344 -16.58 7.00 2.85
CA LYS A 344 -16.03 8.29 2.45
C LYS A 344 -15.54 9.08 3.66
N ILE A 345 -14.27 9.54 3.59
CA ILE A 345 -13.69 10.43 4.58
C ILE A 345 -13.73 11.88 4.07
N ARG A 346 -14.07 12.81 4.94
CA ARG A 346 -13.97 14.23 4.72
C ARG A 346 -13.34 14.89 5.94
N VAL A 347 -12.30 15.68 5.71
CA VAL A 347 -11.64 16.46 6.76
C VAL A 347 -11.85 17.94 6.47
N GLU A 348 -12.18 18.69 7.49
CA GLU A 348 -12.32 20.15 7.45
C GLU A 348 -11.32 20.82 8.39
N LEU A 349 -10.87 22.00 8.01
CA LEU A 349 -9.97 22.81 8.83
C LEU A 349 -10.77 23.84 9.64
N LYS A 350 -10.37 24.03 10.91
CA LYS A 350 -10.95 25.02 11.81
C LYS A 350 -9.84 25.86 12.46
N GLY A 351 -10.04 27.18 12.51
CA GLY A 351 -9.08 28.07 13.20
C GLY A 351 -7.72 28.16 12.52
N VAL A 352 -7.67 28.02 11.20
CA VAL A 352 -6.46 28.17 10.35
C VAL A 352 -6.58 29.44 9.50
N PRO A 353 -5.46 29.94 8.93
CA PRO A 353 -5.51 31.11 8.04
C PRO A 353 -6.46 30.92 6.86
N PRO A 354 -7.14 31.98 6.39
CA PRO A 354 -8.03 31.90 5.24
C PRO A 354 -7.30 31.44 3.97
N GLY A 355 -7.94 30.48 3.24
CA GLY A 355 -7.38 29.93 2.01
C GLY A 355 -6.35 28.82 2.23
N ALA A 356 -6.22 28.30 3.45
CA ALA A 356 -5.52 27.06 3.69
C ALA A 356 -6.16 25.92 2.86
N GLN A 357 -5.31 25.11 2.26
CA GLN A 357 -5.70 23.94 1.47
C GLN A 357 -5.35 22.66 2.24
N LEU A 358 -6.24 21.68 2.15
CA LEU A 358 -6.07 20.38 2.79
C LEU A 358 -6.10 19.28 1.74
N ARG A 359 -5.16 18.32 1.86
CA ARG A 359 -5.19 17.07 1.13
C ARG A 359 -5.15 15.92 2.12
N ALA A 360 -6.10 14.99 1.98
CA ALA A 360 -6.22 13.76 2.75
C ALA A 360 -6.69 12.64 1.83
N ARG A 361 -6.72 11.41 2.32
CA ARG A 361 -7.35 10.30 1.59
C ARG A 361 -8.86 10.51 1.48
N ASP A 362 -9.45 10.09 0.35
CA ASP A 362 -10.89 10.26 0.09
C ASP A 362 -11.79 9.31 0.92
N GLY A 363 -11.24 8.19 1.37
CA GLY A 363 -11.98 7.15 2.09
C GLY A 363 -11.19 5.86 2.25
N TYR A 364 -11.87 4.79 2.62
CA TYR A 364 -11.33 3.44 2.75
C TYR A 364 -12.42 2.39 2.57
N THR A 365 -12.04 1.17 2.23
CA THR A 365 -12.94 0.02 2.23
C THR A 365 -12.94 -0.62 3.62
N ALA A 366 -14.13 -0.76 4.22
CA ALA A 366 -14.29 -1.44 5.49
C ALA A 366 -13.88 -2.92 5.33
N PRO A 367 -13.33 -3.58 6.38
CA PRO A 367 -13.08 -5.01 6.31
C PRO A 367 -14.37 -5.79 6.06
N GLU A 368 -14.25 -6.98 5.50
CA GLU A 368 -15.28 -7.99 5.47
C GLU A 368 -15.06 -8.99 6.62
N ASN A 369 -16.15 -9.60 7.11
CA ASN A 369 -16.10 -10.68 8.13
C ASN A 369 -15.50 -11.95 7.54
#